data_6a2bda693416cd06fab3003787240321
#
_entry.id   6a2bda693416cd06fab3003787240321
#
_cell.length_a   1.000
_cell.length_b   1.000
_cell.length_c   1.000
_cell.angle_alpha   90.00
_cell.angle_beta   90.00
_cell.angle_gamma   90.00
#
_symmetry.space_group_name_H-M   'P 1'
#
loop_
_entity.id
_entity.type
_entity.pdbx_description
1 polymer ?
#
loop_
_entity_poly.entity_id
_entity_poly.type
_entity_poly.pdbx_seq_one_letter_code
_entity_poly.pdbx_strand_id
1 'polypeptide(L)'
;SVPDCGTGPGLIIGQEIFGVNKTMRQIADYFAEEGYVVLVPDMFWRLTERVELAYNEKDFKTAFGYFGKFDLDLAIEDISISMDKLKSLDECTGSVGYMGFCLGGKLAYLTASKLEPEVAISFYGVGIPEMLDQGNNVTCPMIFHCPELDEWMPPEGVKALRNAFESRDDIEIYDYPGADH
;
A
#
# COMPACT_ATOMS: atom_id res chain seq x y z
N SER A 1 11.76 -10.85 0.04
CA SER A 1 13.17 -10.52 0.40
C SER A 1 13.36 -10.64 1.91
N VAL A 2 14.52 -11.08 2.33
CA VAL A 2 14.88 -11.31 3.75
C VAL A 2 16.16 -10.50 4.05
N PRO A 3 16.27 -9.88 5.24
CA PRO A 3 17.42 -9.07 5.61
C PRO A 3 18.70 -9.93 5.79
N ASP A 4 19.85 -9.33 5.58
CA ASP A 4 21.15 -10.02 5.76
C ASP A 4 21.39 -10.55 7.18
N CYS A 5 20.81 -9.89 8.20
CA CYS A 5 20.82 -10.36 9.58
C CYS A 5 19.94 -11.61 9.83
N GLY A 6 19.17 -12.02 8.84
CA GLY A 6 18.35 -13.24 8.84
C GLY A 6 16.97 -13.08 9.47
N THR A 7 16.72 -12.07 10.31
CA THR A 7 15.42 -11.85 10.97
C THR A 7 15.07 -10.38 11.07
N GLY A 8 13.78 -10.03 11.06
CA GLY A 8 13.30 -8.67 11.20
C GLY A 8 11.79 -8.56 11.29
N PRO A 9 11.25 -7.36 11.51
CA PRO A 9 9.82 -7.13 11.42
C PRO A 9 9.34 -7.36 9.98
N GLY A 10 8.11 -7.83 9.84
CA GLY A 10 7.48 -8.05 8.55
C GLY A 10 7.00 -6.75 7.92
N LEU A 11 7.15 -6.63 6.61
CA LEU A 11 6.61 -5.53 5.82
C LEU A 11 5.93 -6.07 4.57
N ILE A 12 4.64 -5.79 4.41
CA ILE A 12 3.94 -6.01 3.15
C ILE A 12 4.02 -4.73 2.32
N ILE A 13 4.38 -4.87 1.05
CA ILE A 13 4.40 -3.76 0.10
C ILE A 13 3.32 -3.98 -0.95
N GLY A 14 2.32 -3.09 -0.96
CA GLY A 14 1.25 -3.05 -1.96
C GLY A 14 1.72 -2.42 -3.27
N GLN A 15 1.52 -3.15 -4.35
CA GLN A 15 1.89 -2.74 -5.70
C GLN A 15 1.04 -1.60 -6.25
N GLU A 16 1.56 -0.89 -7.24
CA GLU A 16 0.80 -0.04 -8.14
C GLU A 16 -0.04 -0.88 -9.13
N ILE A 17 -0.70 -0.22 -10.09
CA ILE A 17 -1.47 -0.93 -11.13
C ILE A 17 -0.60 -1.69 -12.16
N PHE A 18 0.72 -1.62 -12.05
CA PHE A 18 1.68 -2.26 -12.96
C PHE A 18 2.14 -3.66 -12.52
N GLY A 19 1.57 -4.20 -11.45
CA GLY A 19 1.94 -5.50 -10.91
C GLY A 19 3.25 -5.49 -10.12
N VAL A 20 3.77 -6.69 -9.81
CA VAL A 20 5.05 -6.85 -9.08
C VAL A 20 6.21 -6.70 -10.04
N ASN A 21 6.35 -5.50 -10.61
CA ASN A 21 7.38 -5.18 -11.60
C ASN A 21 8.76 -4.96 -10.96
N LYS A 22 9.74 -4.61 -11.80
CA LYS A 22 11.13 -4.39 -11.35
C LYS A 22 11.21 -3.33 -10.24
N THR A 23 10.42 -2.25 -10.31
CA THR A 23 10.42 -1.17 -9.31
C THR A 23 9.97 -1.71 -7.95
N MET A 24 8.87 -2.45 -7.90
CA MET A 24 8.38 -3.04 -6.65
C MET A 24 9.39 -4.01 -6.03
N ARG A 25 10.08 -4.81 -6.84
CA ARG A 25 11.14 -5.70 -6.34
C ARG A 25 12.34 -4.93 -5.80
N GLN A 26 12.77 -3.84 -6.46
CA GLN A 26 13.86 -2.99 -5.97
C GLN A 26 13.51 -2.30 -4.64
N ILE A 27 12.26 -1.86 -4.47
CA ILE A 27 11.78 -1.32 -3.19
C ILE A 27 11.80 -2.41 -2.11
N ALA A 28 11.37 -3.63 -2.44
CA ALA A 28 11.40 -4.74 -1.50
C ALA A 28 12.83 -5.11 -1.07
N ASP A 29 13.78 -5.10 -2.00
CA ASP A 29 15.19 -5.38 -1.71
C ASP A 29 15.78 -4.26 -0.83
N TYR A 30 15.47 -2.98 -1.11
CA TYR A 30 15.87 -1.84 -0.28
C TYR A 30 15.41 -2.01 1.18
N PHE A 31 14.12 -2.32 1.40
CA PHE A 31 13.62 -2.51 2.77
C PHE A 31 14.17 -3.78 3.44
N ALA A 32 14.52 -4.80 2.67
CA ALA A 32 15.22 -5.96 3.22
C ALA A 32 16.64 -5.58 3.70
N GLU A 33 17.38 -4.75 2.95
CA GLU A 33 18.67 -4.19 3.38
C GLU A 33 18.53 -3.34 4.66
N GLU A 34 17.39 -2.65 4.84
CA GLU A 34 17.06 -1.89 6.06
C GLU A 34 16.59 -2.79 7.24
N GLY A 35 16.57 -4.10 7.07
CA GLY A 35 16.29 -5.05 8.15
C GLY A 35 14.87 -5.60 8.23
N TYR A 36 14.04 -5.40 7.22
CA TYR A 36 12.69 -5.94 7.17
C TYR A 36 12.61 -7.28 6.44
N VAL A 37 11.71 -8.15 6.89
CA VAL A 37 11.28 -9.30 6.09
C VAL A 37 10.14 -8.86 5.19
N VAL A 38 10.40 -8.75 3.89
CA VAL A 38 9.51 -8.09 2.94
C VAL A 38 8.75 -9.08 2.06
N LEU A 39 7.44 -8.89 1.96
CA LEU A 39 6.55 -9.61 1.05
C LEU A 39 5.83 -8.61 0.13
N VAL A 40 5.91 -8.84 -1.18
CA VAL A 40 5.15 -8.12 -2.20
C VAL A 40 4.16 -9.10 -2.82
N PRO A 41 2.90 -9.15 -2.37
CA PRO A 41 1.92 -10.06 -2.96
C PRO A 41 1.53 -9.60 -4.37
N ASP A 42 1.34 -10.55 -5.29
CA ASP A 42 0.76 -10.27 -6.61
C ASP A 42 -0.75 -10.04 -6.45
N MET A 43 -1.16 -8.78 -6.38
CA MET A 43 -2.56 -8.42 -6.16
C MET A 43 -3.45 -8.67 -7.38
N PHE A 44 -2.87 -8.93 -8.56
CA PHE A 44 -3.61 -9.23 -9.78
C PHE A 44 -3.73 -10.74 -10.10
N TRP A 45 -3.20 -11.62 -9.25
CA TRP A 45 -3.13 -13.05 -9.48
C TRP A 45 -4.49 -13.71 -9.82
N ARG A 46 -5.58 -13.17 -9.27
CA ARG A 46 -6.94 -13.65 -9.57
C ARG A 46 -7.41 -13.31 -10.98
N LEU A 47 -6.82 -12.29 -11.62
CA LEU A 47 -7.10 -11.87 -12.99
C LEU A 47 -6.09 -12.48 -13.96
N THR A 48 -4.82 -12.34 -13.65
CA THR A 48 -3.68 -12.85 -14.42
C THR A 48 -2.47 -12.92 -13.51
N GLU A 49 -1.83 -14.09 -13.45
CA GLU A 49 -0.62 -14.28 -12.64
C GLU A 49 0.58 -13.55 -13.23
N ARG A 50 1.46 -13.05 -12.35
CA ARG A 50 2.77 -12.48 -12.68
C ARG A 50 2.68 -11.28 -13.61
N VAL A 51 1.76 -10.37 -13.32
CA VAL A 51 1.69 -9.10 -14.06
C VAL A 51 2.94 -8.28 -13.75
N GLU A 52 3.69 -7.96 -14.80
CA GLU A 52 4.88 -7.09 -14.77
C GLU A 52 4.82 -6.11 -15.94
N LEU A 53 4.25 -4.94 -15.71
CA LEU A 53 4.09 -3.91 -16.71
C LEU A 53 5.12 -2.79 -16.54
N ALA A 54 5.50 -2.18 -17.66
CA ALA A 54 6.38 -1.01 -17.67
C ALA A 54 5.57 0.30 -17.65
N TYR A 55 6.23 1.40 -17.29
CA TYR A 55 5.63 2.74 -17.27
C TYR A 55 5.63 3.36 -18.68
N ASN A 56 4.85 2.77 -19.60
CA ASN A 56 4.66 3.26 -20.96
C ASN A 56 3.17 3.25 -21.34
N GLU A 57 2.80 4.01 -22.36
CA GLU A 57 1.39 4.20 -22.77
C GLU A 57 0.64 2.89 -23.05
N LYS A 58 1.30 1.93 -23.69
CA LYS A 58 0.70 0.61 -24.00
C LYS A 58 0.36 -0.17 -22.73
N ASP A 59 1.33 -0.24 -21.82
CA ASP A 59 1.19 -1.00 -20.59
C ASP A 59 0.27 -0.29 -19.60
N PHE A 60 0.22 1.03 -19.63
CA PHE A 60 -0.75 1.84 -18.88
C PHE A 60 -2.19 1.44 -19.21
N LYS A 61 -2.52 1.31 -20.51
CA LYS A 61 -3.86 0.86 -20.93
C LYS A 61 -4.19 -0.53 -20.42
N THR A 62 -3.22 -1.44 -20.41
CA THR A 62 -3.37 -2.80 -19.87
C THR A 62 -3.59 -2.76 -18.35
N ALA A 63 -2.79 -1.97 -17.64
CA ALA A 63 -2.87 -1.77 -16.19
C ALA A 63 -4.26 -1.25 -15.76
N PHE A 64 -4.81 -0.25 -16.46
CA PHE A 64 -6.17 0.23 -16.22
C PHE A 64 -7.24 -0.83 -16.50
N GLY A 65 -7.00 -1.73 -17.44
CA GLY A 65 -7.89 -2.87 -17.69
C GLY A 65 -7.94 -3.86 -16.52
N TYR A 66 -6.83 -4.07 -15.81
CA TYR A 66 -6.80 -4.84 -14.56
C TYR A 66 -7.41 -4.07 -13.41
N PHE A 67 -7.06 -2.80 -13.24
CA PHE A 67 -7.61 -1.94 -12.19
C PHE A 67 -9.14 -1.87 -12.23
N GLY A 68 -9.73 -1.75 -13.42
CA GLY A 68 -11.19 -1.71 -13.59
C GLY A 68 -11.92 -3.02 -13.26
N LYS A 69 -11.19 -4.13 -13.09
CA LYS A 69 -11.74 -5.45 -12.72
C LYS A 69 -11.31 -5.89 -11.33
N PHE A 70 -10.57 -5.03 -10.63
CA PHE A 70 -9.98 -5.35 -9.34
C PHE A 70 -11.03 -5.34 -8.24
N ASP A 71 -11.09 -6.40 -7.47
CA ASP A 71 -12.02 -6.56 -6.34
C ASP A 71 -11.29 -6.22 -5.03
N LEU A 72 -11.73 -5.14 -4.39
CA LEU A 72 -11.11 -4.65 -3.15
C LEU A 72 -11.34 -5.56 -1.94
N ASP A 73 -12.49 -6.23 -1.85
CA ASP A 73 -12.78 -7.10 -0.72
C ASP A 73 -11.94 -8.38 -0.80
N LEU A 74 -11.83 -8.98 -1.98
CA LEU A 74 -10.93 -10.12 -2.21
C LEU A 74 -9.46 -9.72 -2.00
N ALA A 75 -9.08 -8.49 -2.34
CA ALA A 75 -7.73 -8.00 -2.10
C ALA A 75 -7.40 -7.91 -0.61
N ILE A 76 -8.34 -7.48 0.22
CA ILE A 76 -8.16 -7.43 1.69
C ILE A 76 -8.05 -8.84 2.27
N GLU A 77 -8.81 -9.81 1.76
CA GLU A 77 -8.64 -11.22 2.13
C GLU A 77 -7.23 -11.73 1.80
N ASP A 78 -6.73 -11.44 0.60
CA ASP A 78 -5.39 -11.83 0.16
C ASP A 78 -4.29 -11.15 1.01
N ILE A 79 -4.50 -9.90 1.42
CA ILE A 79 -3.58 -9.18 2.32
C ILE A 79 -3.60 -9.83 3.71
N SER A 80 -4.77 -10.17 4.25
CA SER A 80 -4.89 -10.87 5.54
C SER A 80 -4.09 -12.18 5.54
N ILE A 81 -4.27 -13.00 4.51
CA ILE A 81 -3.52 -14.25 4.33
C ILE A 81 -2.01 -13.98 4.21
N SER A 82 -1.63 -12.91 3.50
CA SER A 82 -0.24 -12.52 3.34
C SER A 82 0.40 -12.07 4.66
N MET A 83 -0.34 -11.34 5.50
CA MET A 83 0.09 -10.97 6.86
C MET A 83 0.31 -12.21 7.73
N ASP A 84 -0.64 -13.15 7.73
CA ASP A 84 -0.53 -14.40 8.50
C ASP A 84 0.65 -15.24 8.01
N LYS A 85 0.83 -15.33 6.69
CA LYS A 85 1.98 -16.02 6.10
C LYS A 85 3.29 -15.38 6.55
N LEU A 86 3.39 -14.06 6.50
CA LEU A 86 4.60 -13.34 6.90
C LEU A 86 4.91 -13.56 8.39
N LYS A 87 3.89 -13.45 9.26
CA LYS A 87 4.02 -13.74 10.71
C LYS A 87 4.47 -15.18 11.00
N SER A 88 4.16 -16.12 10.11
CA SER A 88 4.50 -17.55 10.28
C SER A 88 5.93 -17.91 9.86
N LEU A 89 6.68 -16.99 9.27
CA LEU A 89 8.06 -17.24 8.86
C LEU A 89 9.00 -17.13 10.06
N ASP A 90 9.97 -18.03 10.15
CA ASP A 90 11.00 -18.03 11.21
C ASP A 90 11.83 -16.73 11.19
N GLU A 91 11.97 -16.13 10.02
CA GLU A 91 12.67 -14.86 9.82
C GLU A 91 11.89 -13.65 10.31
N CYS A 92 10.56 -13.75 10.45
CA CYS A 92 9.72 -12.63 10.90
C CYS A 92 9.60 -12.60 12.41
N THR A 93 9.85 -11.44 13.02
CA THR A 93 9.74 -11.25 14.49
C THR A 93 8.30 -11.16 15.01
N GLY A 94 7.29 -11.28 14.12
CA GLY A 94 5.86 -11.31 14.47
C GLY A 94 5.12 -9.99 14.24
N SER A 95 5.79 -8.84 14.29
CA SER A 95 5.20 -7.54 13.93
C SER A 95 5.13 -7.40 12.40
N VAL A 96 3.99 -6.98 11.86
CA VAL A 96 3.80 -6.78 10.42
C VAL A 96 3.17 -5.44 10.13
N GLY A 97 3.90 -4.59 9.39
CA GLY A 97 3.39 -3.35 8.81
C GLY A 97 2.95 -3.52 7.35
N TYR A 98 2.21 -2.54 6.86
CA TYR A 98 1.80 -2.44 5.46
C TYR A 98 2.17 -1.08 4.89
N MET A 99 2.80 -1.05 3.73
CA MET A 99 2.95 0.18 2.94
C MET A 99 2.54 -0.08 1.49
N GLY A 100 2.15 0.96 0.76
CA GLY A 100 1.78 0.76 -0.63
C GLY A 100 1.72 2.05 -1.44
N PHE A 101 1.73 1.89 -2.76
CA PHE A 101 1.84 2.95 -3.75
C PHE A 101 0.63 2.95 -4.67
N CYS A 102 0.02 4.09 -4.98
CA CYS A 102 -1.13 4.21 -5.87
C CYS A 102 -2.31 3.31 -5.40
N LEU A 103 -2.65 2.25 -6.15
CA LEU A 103 -3.58 1.20 -5.72
C LEU A 103 -3.15 0.60 -4.37
N GLY A 104 -1.86 0.30 -4.19
CA GLY A 104 -1.31 -0.19 -2.93
C GLY A 104 -1.45 0.80 -1.79
N GLY A 105 -1.41 2.10 -2.07
CA GLY A 105 -1.69 3.16 -1.10
C GLY A 105 -3.15 3.19 -0.65
N LYS A 106 -4.11 2.97 -1.57
CA LYS A 106 -5.52 2.71 -1.22
C LYS A 106 -5.65 1.47 -0.35
N LEU A 107 -4.96 0.39 -0.70
CA LEU A 107 -4.99 -0.85 0.07
C LEU A 107 -4.35 -0.69 1.46
N ALA A 108 -3.36 0.21 1.63
CA ALA A 108 -2.82 0.56 2.95
C ALA A 108 -3.91 1.12 3.88
N TYR A 109 -4.71 2.05 3.37
CA TYR A 109 -5.84 2.62 4.12
C TYR A 109 -6.90 1.56 4.47
N LEU A 110 -7.25 0.72 3.51
CA LEU A 110 -8.22 -0.36 3.75
C LEU A 110 -7.68 -1.43 4.71
N THR A 111 -6.40 -1.75 4.62
CA THR A 111 -5.72 -2.66 5.55
C THR A 111 -5.76 -2.10 6.97
N ALA A 112 -5.45 -0.81 7.15
CA ALA A 112 -5.52 -0.14 8.44
C ALA A 112 -6.95 -0.08 9.02
N SER A 113 -7.99 -0.03 8.17
CA SER A 113 -9.39 0.05 8.60
C SER A 113 -10.10 -1.30 8.78
N LYS A 114 -9.61 -2.37 8.17
CA LYS A 114 -10.26 -3.69 8.16
C LYS A 114 -9.43 -4.80 8.81
N LEU A 115 -8.13 -4.62 8.89
CA LEU A 115 -7.17 -5.54 9.49
C LEU A 115 -6.41 -4.81 10.61
N GLU A 116 -5.50 -5.47 11.27
CA GLU A 116 -4.72 -4.91 12.39
C GLU A 116 -3.21 -4.95 12.08
N PRO A 117 -2.71 -4.14 11.11
CA PRO A 117 -1.28 -4.00 10.93
C PRO A 117 -0.69 -3.17 12.08
N GLU A 118 0.61 -3.35 12.38
CA GLU A 118 1.31 -2.53 13.39
C GLU A 118 1.41 -1.05 12.96
N VAL A 119 1.50 -0.80 11.65
CA VAL A 119 1.56 0.52 11.03
C VAL A 119 1.12 0.43 9.57
N ALA A 120 0.52 1.48 9.05
CA ALA A 120 0.20 1.58 7.63
C ALA A 120 0.78 2.85 7.00
N ILE A 121 1.26 2.75 5.75
CA ILE A 121 1.82 3.88 5.01
C ILE A 121 1.22 3.91 3.60
N SER A 122 0.58 5.02 3.27
CA SER A 122 -0.04 5.25 1.96
C SER A 122 0.75 6.28 1.16
N PHE A 123 1.35 5.87 0.07
CA PHE A 123 1.93 6.77 -0.92
C PHE A 123 0.91 7.01 -2.04
N TYR A 124 0.50 8.24 -2.23
CA TYR A 124 -0.44 8.68 -3.28
C TYR A 124 -1.61 7.69 -3.50
N GLY A 125 -2.27 7.30 -2.41
CA GLY A 125 -3.35 6.30 -2.46
C GLY A 125 -4.58 6.82 -3.19
N VAL A 126 -4.96 6.14 -4.30
CA VAL A 126 -6.05 6.59 -5.18
C VAL A 126 -7.43 6.37 -4.56
N GLY A 127 -8.31 7.36 -4.62
CA GLY A 127 -9.72 7.24 -4.24
C GLY A 127 -9.95 6.99 -2.74
N ILE A 128 -9.04 7.40 -1.87
CA ILE A 128 -9.25 7.36 -0.41
C ILE A 128 -10.33 8.35 0.03
N PRO A 129 -10.44 9.58 -0.53
CA PRO A 129 -11.47 10.52 -0.13
C PRO A 129 -12.92 10.01 -0.23
N GLU A 130 -13.18 9.09 -1.16
CA GLU A 130 -14.51 8.47 -1.34
C GLU A 130 -14.81 7.38 -0.29
N MET A 131 -13.88 7.06 0.58
CA MET A 131 -13.94 5.97 1.55
C MET A 131 -13.68 6.43 3.00
N LEU A 132 -13.71 7.73 3.27
CA LEU A 132 -13.38 8.31 4.59
C LEU A 132 -14.37 7.93 5.70
N ASP A 133 -15.55 7.42 5.36
CA ASP A 133 -16.48 6.80 6.31
C ASP A 133 -15.87 5.61 7.05
N GLN A 134 -14.87 4.95 6.48
CA GLN A 134 -14.12 3.85 7.11
C GLN A 134 -12.99 4.34 8.04
N GLY A 135 -12.70 5.63 8.06
CA GLY A 135 -11.60 6.21 8.86
C GLY A 135 -11.72 5.95 10.36
N ASN A 136 -12.96 5.87 10.88
CA ASN A 136 -13.19 5.54 12.29
C ASN A 136 -12.74 4.12 12.68
N ASN A 137 -12.53 3.24 11.71
CA ASN A 137 -12.09 1.87 11.93
C ASN A 137 -10.56 1.72 11.88
N VAL A 138 -9.82 2.78 11.50
CA VAL A 138 -8.35 2.75 11.50
C VAL A 138 -7.86 2.69 12.96
N THR A 139 -7.17 1.60 13.30
CA THR A 139 -6.74 1.31 14.68
C THR A 139 -5.24 1.42 14.90
N CYS A 140 -4.45 1.53 13.83
CA CYS A 140 -3.00 1.64 13.88
C CYS A 140 -2.50 3.05 13.53
N PRO A 141 -1.26 3.41 13.91
CA PRO A 141 -0.58 4.58 13.36
C PRO A 141 -0.53 4.52 11.83
N MET A 142 -0.75 5.67 11.19
CA MET A 142 -0.75 5.73 9.73
C MET A 142 -0.10 7.00 9.20
N ILE A 143 0.60 6.86 8.07
CA ILE A 143 1.19 8.00 7.33
C ILE A 143 0.59 8.05 5.92
N PHE A 144 0.20 9.27 5.52
CA PHE A 144 -0.22 9.57 4.16
C PHE A 144 0.79 10.52 3.50
N HIS A 145 1.31 10.14 2.35
CA HIS A 145 2.14 10.97 1.48
C HIS A 145 1.28 11.44 0.30
N CYS A 146 0.99 12.74 0.26
CA CYS A 146 0.06 13.36 -0.69
C CYS A 146 0.81 14.30 -1.63
N PRO A 147 1.03 13.95 -2.91
CA PRO A 147 1.58 14.86 -3.91
C PRO A 147 0.59 16.00 -4.21
N GLU A 148 1.10 17.23 -4.37
CA GLU A 148 0.26 18.42 -4.58
C GLU A 148 -0.48 18.43 -5.91
N LEU A 149 0.14 17.88 -6.96
CA LEU A 149 -0.37 17.89 -8.33
C LEU A 149 -1.10 16.60 -8.73
N ASP A 150 -1.37 15.73 -7.78
CA ASP A 150 -2.01 14.43 -8.01
C ASP A 150 -3.50 14.59 -8.36
N GLU A 151 -3.88 14.26 -9.59
CA GLU A 151 -5.27 14.30 -10.04
C GLU A 151 -6.16 13.24 -9.36
N TRP A 152 -5.58 12.17 -8.81
CA TRP A 152 -6.29 11.08 -8.12
C TRP A 152 -6.50 11.35 -6.61
N MET A 153 -5.74 12.32 -6.07
CA MET A 153 -5.85 12.81 -4.69
C MET A 153 -5.82 14.35 -4.69
N PRO A 154 -6.84 15.03 -5.26
CA PRO A 154 -6.83 16.47 -5.42
C PRO A 154 -6.81 17.20 -4.06
N PRO A 155 -6.45 18.50 -4.01
CA PRO A 155 -6.32 19.26 -2.76
C PRO A 155 -7.56 19.21 -1.85
N GLU A 156 -8.77 19.17 -2.40
CA GLU A 156 -10.00 19.00 -1.62
C GLU A 156 -10.11 17.62 -0.99
N GLY A 157 -9.58 16.58 -1.65
CA GLY A 157 -9.48 15.23 -1.11
C GLY A 157 -8.51 15.17 0.07
N VAL A 158 -7.34 15.80 -0.06
CA VAL A 158 -6.36 15.92 1.04
C VAL A 158 -6.95 16.70 2.21
N LYS A 159 -7.68 17.78 1.95
CA LYS A 159 -8.39 18.54 2.98
C LYS A 159 -9.44 17.69 3.69
N ALA A 160 -10.22 16.89 2.96
CA ALA A 160 -11.20 15.98 3.55
C ALA A 160 -10.51 14.91 4.41
N LEU A 161 -9.39 14.37 3.95
CA LEU A 161 -8.56 13.43 4.72
C LEU A 161 -8.08 14.04 6.04
N ARG A 162 -7.55 15.27 6.03
CA ARG A 162 -7.13 16.00 7.24
C ARG A 162 -8.29 16.19 8.23
N ASN A 163 -9.45 16.57 7.73
CA ASN A 163 -10.63 16.75 8.58
C ASN A 163 -11.09 15.42 9.21
N ALA A 164 -11.04 14.32 8.45
CA ALA A 164 -11.43 13.00 8.94
C ALA A 164 -10.56 12.51 10.10
N PHE A 165 -9.29 12.92 10.13
CA PHE A 165 -8.30 12.48 11.13
C PHE A 165 -7.84 13.60 12.06
N GLU A 166 -8.53 14.74 12.12
CA GLU A 166 -8.16 15.91 12.93
C GLU A 166 -7.90 15.58 14.41
N SER A 167 -8.61 14.59 14.96
CA SER A 167 -8.51 14.19 16.38
C SER A 167 -7.52 13.03 16.62
N ARG A 168 -6.75 12.61 15.62
CA ARG A 168 -5.85 11.46 15.69
C ARG A 168 -4.39 11.91 15.63
N ASP A 169 -3.70 11.86 16.78
CA ASP A 169 -2.28 12.25 16.90
C ASP A 169 -1.34 11.19 16.32
N ASP A 170 -1.81 9.98 16.06
CA ASP A 170 -1.07 8.86 15.49
C ASP A 170 -1.26 8.72 13.96
N ILE A 171 -1.89 9.72 13.33
CA ILE A 171 -2.03 9.80 11.87
C ILE A 171 -1.36 11.06 11.34
N GLU A 172 -0.38 10.86 10.46
CA GLU A 172 0.40 11.94 9.86
C GLU A 172 0.07 12.09 8.37
N ILE A 173 -0.06 13.33 7.91
CA ILE A 173 -0.36 13.64 6.50
C ILE A 173 0.65 14.65 5.99
N TYR A 174 1.47 14.23 5.03
CA TYR A 174 2.54 15.02 4.42
C TYR A 174 2.17 15.46 3.02
N ASP A 175 2.29 16.75 2.74
CA ASP A 175 2.14 17.33 1.40
C ASP A 175 3.50 17.45 0.73
N TYR A 176 3.53 17.18 -0.57
CA TYR A 176 4.74 17.28 -1.40
C TYR A 176 4.53 18.33 -2.50
N PRO A 177 4.93 19.60 -2.27
CA PRO A 177 4.74 20.68 -3.22
C PRO A 177 5.43 20.38 -4.57
N GLY A 178 4.68 20.56 -5.67
CA GLY A 178 5.16 20.35 -7.02
C GLY A 178 5.36 18.89 -7.43
N ALA A 179 5.05 17.93 -6.55
CA ALA A 179 5.07 16.52 -6.91
C ALA A 179 3.75 16.10 -7.59
N ASP A 180 3.86 15.21 -8.57
CA ASP A 180 2.76 14.54 -9.27
C ASP A 180 2.65 13.09 -8.76
N HIS A 181 1.67 12.35 -9.29
CA HIS A 181 1.35 10.96 -8.92
C HIS A 181 2.51 9.99 -9.14
#